data_9aa413b2309df7ca677bae62f094b908
#
_entry.id   9aa413b2309df7ca677bae62f094b908
#
_cell.length_a   1.000
_cell.length_b   1.000
_cell.length_c   1.000
_cell.angle_alpha   90.00
_cell.angle_beta   90.00
_cell.angle_gamma   90.00
#
_symmetry.space_group_name_H-M   'P 1'
#
loop_
_entity.id
_entity.type
_entity.pdbx_description
1 polymer ?
#
loop_
_entity_poly.entity_id
_entity_poly.type
_entity_poly.pdbx_seq_one_letter_code
_entity_poly.pdbx_strand_id
1 'polypeptide(L)'
;MNHEILNEKRREFLGTTAVALSIATIGVPAMTMTTPAEAADYKKNPFTLVYGGAITANEAGKVNIHPVNYKLNGLDIVANVYTPANFDPKKKFAAVVVAHPNGGVKEQTAGLYAQRLAELGYITIAADAAYQGGSGGQPRSVDTPANRIEDIHGMADFITGYPGVDAERLGLLGICGGGGYSLSAAKTDKRFKAVATLSMFNSGRVRRNGFSDSQLATIQQRLKQASDARAQQMAGGKILYSGDADMTDEQIAALPFEMYRQGYEYYWRTHAHPGSTFKYTTSSLLELMRWDATDQIELIEQPLLMIAGSKADSLYMTEDAFAKATGAKNK
;
A
#
# COMPACT_ATOMS: atom_id res chain seq x y z
N MET A 1 -6.39 -16.84 32.29
CA MET A 1 -5.07 -17.22 32.83
C MET A 1 -3.94 -17.08 31.80
N ASN A 2 -4.13 -16.33 30.69
CA ASN A 2 -3.11 -16.18 29.64
C ASN A 2 -2.67 -14.74 29.34
N HIS A 3 -3.22 -13.73 30.02
CA HIS A 3 -2.84 -12.32 29.79
C HIS A 3 -1.67 -11.84 30.66
N GLU A 4 -1.46 -12.45 31.82
CA GLU A 4 -0.36 -12.08 32.72
C GLU A 4 0.99 -12.69 32.31
N ILE A 5 0.99 -13.88 31.74
CA ILE A 5 2.22 -14.57 31.31
C ILE A 5 2.86 -13.88 30.08
N LEU A 6 2.07 -13.22 29.24
CA LEU A 6 2.57 -12.45 28.09
C LEU A 6 3.20 -11.11 28.54
N ASN A 7 2.75 -10.54 29.63
CA ASN A 7 3.31 -9.30 30.16
C ASN A 7 4.63 -9.51 30.94
N GLU A 8 4.82 -10.65 31.58
CA GLU A 8 6.08 -10.98 32.25
C GLU A 8 7.21 -11.25 31.23
N LYS A 9 6.96 -11.99 30.18
CA LYS A 9 7.96 -12.21 29.12
C LYS A 9 8.37 -10.94 28.37
N ARG A 10 7.48 -9.94 28.28
CA ARG A 10 7.84 -8.60 27.75
C ARG A 10 8.78 -7.81 28.66
N ARG A 11 8.73 -8.01 29.97
CA ARG A 11 9.60 -7.32 30.95
C ARG A 11 11.00 -7.93 31.02
N GLU A 12 11.15 -9.23 30.84
CA GLU A 12 12.45 -9.89 30.84
C GLU A 12 13.27 -9.64 29.57
N PHE A 13 12.64 -9.36 28.42
CA PHE A 13 13.37 -9.04 27.18
C PHE A 13 13.95 -7.61 27.14
N LEU A 14 13.56 -6.74 28.08
CA LEU A 14 14.05 -5.35 28.17
C LEU A 14 15.18 -5.17 29.20
N GLY A 15 15.65 -6.22 29.80
CA GLY A 15 16.59 -6.15 30.93
C GLY A 15 17.83 -7.02 30.82
N THR A 16 18.57 -7.05 29.69
CA THR A 16 20.02 -7.41 29.69
C THR A 16 20.54 -7.47 28.26
N THR A 17 21.16 -6.41 27.80
CA THR A 17 22.49 -6.38 27.17
C THR A 17 22.73 -4.97 26.62
N ALA A 18 23.37 -4.14 27.43
CA ALA A 18 24.00 -2.93 26.95
C ALA A 18 25.25 -3.32 26.14
N VAL A 19 25.12 -3.50 24.84
CA VAL A 19 26.24 -3.42 23.91
C VAL A 19 26.24 -1.99 23.38
N ALA A 20 27.21 -1.20 23.82
CA ALA A 20 27.47 0.12 23.27
C ALA A 20 27.87 0.00 21.81
N LEU A 21 26.92 0.11 20.90
CA LEU A 21 27.18 0.48 19.51
C LEU A 21 27.22 2.00 19.47
N SER A 22 28.36 2.57 19.20
CA SER A 22 28.52 3.96 18.80
C SER A 22 27.81 4.16 17.46
N ILE A 23 26.55 4.57 17.52
CA ILE A 23 25.79 5.04 16.37
C ILE A 23 26.33 6.43 16.04
N ALA A 24 27.09 6.54 14.96
CA ALA A 24 27.34 7.84 14.34
C ALA A 24 25.96 8.44 14.02
N THR A 25 25.62 9.54 14.67
CA THR A 25 24.42 10.32 14.40
C THR A 25 24.53 10.91 12.99
N ILE A 26 24.09 10.15 11.99
CA ILE A 26 23.69 10.71 10.71
C ILE A 26 22.41 11.46 11.03
N GLY A 27 22.46 12.80 11.04
CA GLY A 27 21.31 13.63 11.25
C GLY A 27 20.24 13.33 10.21
N VAL A 28 19.24 12.56 10.60
CA VAL A 28 18.01 12.42 9.83
C VAL A 28 17.33 13.79 9.93
N PRO A 29 17.12 14.52 8.82
CA PRO A 29 16.38 15.77 8.89
C PRO A 29 15.01 15.45 9.49
N ALA A 30 14.62 16.19 10.52
CA ALA A 30 13.32 16.07 11.14
C ALA A 30 12.25 16.11 10.03
N MET A 31 11.48 15.04 9.86
CA MET A 31 10.30 15.11 9.00
C MET A 31 9.38 16.15 9.61
N THR A 32 9.32 17.31 8.99
CA THR A 32 8.29 18.30 9.32
C THR A 32 6.96 17.69 8.91
N MET A 33 6.11 17.39 9.89
CA MET A 33 4.72 17.05 9.62
C MET A 33 4.11 18.26 8.91
N THR A 34 3.69 18.08 7.65
CA THR A 34 3.01 19.11 6.88
C THR A 34 1.67 19.42 7.53
N THR A 35 1.40 20.72 7.67
CA THR A 35 0.09 21.18 8.11
C THR A 35 -0.97 20.85 7.04
N PRO A 36 -2.23 20.62 7.42
CA PRO A 36 -3.31 20.32 6.46
C PRO A 36 -3.45 21.31 5.30
N ALA A 37 -3.07 22.57 5.50
CA ALA A 37 -3.14 23.62 4.49
C ALA A 37 -2.12 23.46 3.33
N GLU A 38 -1.00 22.76 3.54
CA GLU A 38 0.02 22.56 2.50
C GLU A 38 -0.30 21.41 1.54
N ALA A 39 -1.19 20.51 1.94
CA ALA A 39 -1.54 19.32 1.15
C ALA A 39 -2.71 19.55 0.17
N ALA A 40 -3.50 20.61 0.34
CA ALA A 40 -4.82 20.73 -0.27
C ALA A 40 -4.86 21.20 -1.73
N ASP A 41 -3.76 21.65 -2.34
CA ASP A 41 -3.81 22.25 -3.67
C ASP A 41 -3.08 21.44 -4.75
N TYR A 42 -3.48 20.15 -4.90
CA TYR A 42 -2.93 19.28 -5.95
C TYR A 42 -3.12 19.91 -7.36
N LYS A 43 -4.12 20.77 -7.55
CA LYS A 43 -4.38 21.45 -8.83
C LYS A 43 -3.24 22.37 -9.26
N LYS A 44 -2.42 22.83 -8.34
CA LYS A 44 -1.23 23.66 -8.63
C LYS A 44 0.04 22.84 -8.84
N ASN A 45 0.07 21.57 -8.42
CA ASN A 45 1.20 20.71 -8.67
C ASN A 45 1.12 20.17 -10.11
N PRO A 46 2.12 20.38 -10.99
CA PRO A 46 2.06 19.93 -12.38
C PRO A 46 2.03 18.43 -12.55
N PHE A 47 2.39 17.66 -11.52
CA PHE A 47 2.31 16.20 -11.48
C PHE A 47 1.10 15.71 -10.66
N THR A 48 0.20 16.60 -10.28
CA THR A 48 -0.99 16.31 -9.46
C THR A 48 -0.71 15.66 -8.09
N LEU A 49 0.52 15.79 -7.59
CA LEU A 49 0.93 15.23 -6.29
C LEU A 49 0.29 16.03 -5.14
N VAL A 50 -0.23 15.31 -4.13
CA VAL A 50 -1.01 15.90 -3.03
C VAL A 50 -0.38 15.67 -1.65
N TYR A 51 0.93 15.64 -1.56
CA TYR A 51 1.66 15.46 -0.30
C TYR A 51 2.71 16.57 -0.08
N GLY A 52 3.05 16.80 1.17
CA GLY A 52 4.00 17.82 1.54
C GLY A 52 5.41 17.56 1.02
N GLY A 53 6.06 18.58 0.47
CA GLY A 53 7.38 18.49 -0.16
C GLY A 53 7.37 17.71 -1.47
N ALA A 54 6.22 17.64 -2.15
CA ALA A 54 6.11 17.04 -3.47
C ALA A 54 6.94 17.80 -4.52
N ILE A 55 7.50 17.07 -5.47
CA ILE A 55 8.22 17.62 -6.61
C ILE A 55 7.27 18.48 -7.44
N THR A 56 7.71 19.70 -7.79
CA THR A 56 6.97 20.63 -8.65
C THR A 56 7.64 20.87 -9.99
N ALA A 57 8.90 20.47 -10.14
CA ALA A 57 9.65 20.53 -11.38
C ALA A 57 10.78 19.49 -11.37
N ASN A 58 11.17 19.03 -12.56
CA ASN A 58 12.38 18.23 -12.73
C ASN A 58 13.58 19.16 -12.91
N GLU A 59 14.64 18.92 -12.12
CA GLU A 59 15.85 19.73 -12.12
C GLU A 59 17.11 18.85 -12.07
N ALA A 60 18.15 19.29 -12.75
CA ALA A 60 19.45 18.61 -12.71
C ALA A 60 20.00 18.59 -11.26
N GLY A 61 20.49 17.43 -10.83
CA GLY A 61 21.05 17.25 -9.48
C GLY A 61 20.02 17.15 -8.36
N LYS A 62 18.73 17.04 -8.70
CA LYS A 62 17.64 16.78 -7.75
C LYS A 62 16.94 15.45 -8.06
N VAL A 63 16.11 15.00 -7.13
CA VAL A 63 15.19 13.89 -7.40
C VAL A 63 14.20 14.35 -8.47
N ASN A 64 14.00 13.52 -9.49
CA ASN A 64 13.11 13.80 -10.61
C ASN A 64 11.99 12.75 -10.70
N ILE A 65 10.84 13.18 -11.24
CA ILE A 65 9.67 12.35 -11.47
C ILE A 65 9.45 12.17 -12.99
N HIS A 66 9.15 10.95 -13.40
CA HIS A 66 8.91 10.59 -14.80
C HIS A 66 7.58 9.84 -14.89
N PRO A 67 6.48 10.51 -15.30
CA PRO A 67 5.24 9.83 -15.64
C PRO A 67 5.46 8.83 -16.77
N VAL A 68 5.00 7.60 -16.59
CA VAL A 68 5.16 6.50 -17.55
C VAL A 68 3.87 5.71 -17.69
N ASN A 69 3.72 5.03 -18.82
CA ASN A 69 2.63 4.10 -19.07
C ASN A 69 3.20 2.77 -19.56
N TYR A 70 2.56 1.67 -19.18
CA TYR A 70 2.88 0.35 -19.70
C TYR A 70 1.62 -0.51 -19.84
N LYS A 71 1.70 -1.59 -20.60
CA LYS A 71 0.61 -2.56 -20.76
C LYS A 71 0.73 -3.67 -19.73
N LEU A 72 -0.38 -3.99 -19.10
CA LEU A 72 -0.50 -5.14 -18.20
C LEU A 72 -1.84 -5.84 -18.51
N ASN A 73 -1.79 -7.08 -18.95
CA ASN A 73 -2.98 -7.88 -19.31
C ASN A 73 -3.97 -7.12 -20.24
N GLY A 74 -3.43 -6.38 -21.20
CA GLY A 74 -4.21 -5.60 -22.16
C GLY A 74 -4.70 -4.24 -21.65
N LEU A 75 -4.49 -3.91 -20.37
CA LEU A 75 -4.84 -2.62 -19.79
C LEU A 75 -3.66 -1.64 -19.88
N ASP A 76 -3.97 -0.35 -20.02
CA ASP A 76 -3.01 0.74 -19.85
C ASP A 76 -2.85 1.02 -18.36
N ILE A 77 -1.63 0.87 -17.83
CA ILE A 77 -1.29 1.21 -16.47
C ILE A 77 -0.47 2.49 -16.47
N VAL A 78 -0.88 3.44 -15.63
CA VAL A 78 -0.15 4.70 -15.44
C VAL A 78 0.65 4.66 -14.15
N ALA A 79 1.90 5.11 -14.21
CA ALA A 79 2.81 5.11 -13.08
C ALA A 79 3.71 6.34 -13.08
N ASN A 80 4.32 6.60 -11.93
CA ASN A 80 5.40 7.55 -11.78
C ASN A 80 6.68 6.81 -11.39
N VAL A 81 7.75 7.01 -12.15
CA VAL A 81 9.11 6.60 -11.79
C VAL A 81 9.81 7.80 -11.16
N TYR A 82 10.48 7.60 -10.06
CA TYR A 82 11.31 8.62 -9.42
C TYR A 82 12.78 8.21 -9.53
N THR A 83 13.63 9.14 -9.93
CA THR A 83 15.08 8.93 -10.05
C THR A 83 15.83 9.79 -9.03
N PRO A 84 16.91 9.26 -8.42
CA PRO A 84 17.68 9.99 -7.41
C PRO A 84 18.44 11.20 -8.00
N ALA A 85 18.86 12.13 -7.15
CA ALA A 85 19.57 13.35 -7.53
C ALA A 85 20.87 13.08 -8.34
N ASN A 86 21.54 11.97 -8.08
CA ASN A 86 22.76 11.55 -8.76
C ASN A 86 22.51 10.55 -9.90
N PHE A 87 21.29 10.51 -10.43
CA PHE A 87 20.90 9.58 -11.49
C PHE A 87 21.79 9.72 -12.72
N ASP A 88 22.30 8.58 -13.15
CA ASP A 88 23.04 8.40 -14.39
C ASP A 88 22.61 7.04 -14.97
N PRO A 89 21.99 7.00 -16.16
CA PRO A 89 21.50 5.76 -16.75
C PRO A 89 22.58 4.72 -17.04
N LYS A 90 23.85 5.11 -17.01
CA LYS A 90 25.01 4.22 -17.16
C LYS A 90 25.43 3.56 -15.84
N LYS A 91 24.98 4.07 -14.72
CA LYS A 91 25.20 3.47 -13.39
C LYS A 91 24.09 2.49 -13.03
N LYS A 92 24.32 1.69 -12.01
CA LYS A 92 23.38 0.68 -11.51
C LYS A 92 22.88 1.07 -10.12
N PHE A 93 21.56 1.31 -10.03
CA PHE A 93 20.84 1.67 -8.82
C PHE A 93 19.93 0.53 -8.38
N ALA A 94 19.82 0.31 -7.09
CA ALA A 94 18.75 -0.53 -6.56
C ALA A 94 17.40 0.14 -6.84
N ALA A 95 16.36 -0.66 -7.08
CA ALA A 95 15.03 -0.14 -7.33
C ALA A 95 14.03 -0.63 -6.27
N VAL A 96 12.94 0.13 -6.07
CA VAL A 96 11.86 -0.23 -5.15
C VAL A 96 10.50 -0.02 -5.83
N VAL A 97 9.71 -1.07 -5.83
CA VAL A 97 8.28 -1.03 -6.17
C VAL A 97 7.49 -0.56 -4.95
N VAL A 98 6.62 0.43 -5.11
CA VAL A 98 5.80 0.99 -4.02
C VAL A 98 4.32 0.79 -4.31
N ALA A 99 3.67 -0.11 -3.56
CA ALA A 99 2.26 -0.44 -3.71
C ALA A 99 1.39 0.43 -2.80
N HIS A 100 0.38 1.09 -3.37
CA HIS A 100 -0.47 2.06 -2.69
C HIS A 100 -1.55 1.41 -1.79
N PRO A 101 -2.07 2.15 -0.78
CA PRO A 101 -3.22 1.75 0.04
C PRO A 101 -4.47 1.44 -0.80
N ASN A 102 -5.41 0.67 -0.21
CA ASN A 102 -6.72 0.49 -0.82
C ASN A 102 -7.36 1.85 -1.12
N GLY A 103 -7.84 2.03 -2.35
CA GLY A 103 -8.48 3.26 -2.79
C GLY A 103 -7.54 4.46 -3.01
N GLY A 104 -6.26 4.35 -2.67
CA GLY A 104 -5.26 5.38 -2.95
C GLY A 104 -4.80 5.39 -4.41
N VAL A 105 -4.06 6.41 -4.79
CA VAL A 105 -3.41 6.57 -6.10
C VAL A 105 -1.94 6.91 -5.94
N LYS A 106 -1.18 6.80 -7.04
CA LYS A 106 0.26 7.09 -7.08
C LYS A 106 0.64 8.52 -6.66
N GLU A 107 -0.31 9.45 -6.73
CA GLU A 107 -0.12 10.86 -6.34
C GLU A 107 -0.24 11.12 -4.84
N GLN A 108 -0.62 10.11 -4.06
CA GLN A 108 -0.82 10.21 -2.61
C GLN A 108 0.32 9.52 -1.85
N THR A 109 -0.01 8.74 -0.81
CA THR A 109 0.96 8.09 0.10
C THR A 109 2.04 7.30 -0.65
N ALA A 110 1.69 6.56 -1.72
CA ALA A 110 2.68 5.78 -2.47
C ALA A 110 3.71 6.68 -3.16
N GLY A 111 3.28 7.78 -3.77
CA GLY A 111 4.17 8.77 -4.37
C GLY A 111 5.08 9.44 -3.34
N LEU A 112 4.54 9.78 -2.17
CA LEU A 112 5.34 10.31 -1.06
C LEU A 112 6.51 9.38 -0.72
N TYR A 113 6.22 8.10 -0.44
CA TYR A 113 7.28 7.15 -0.08
C TYR A 113 8.21 6.83 -1.26
N ALA A 114 7.70 6.77 -2.49
CA ALA A 114 8.52 6.62 -3.68
C ALA A 114 9.51 7.78 -3.83
N GLN A 115 9.07 9.02 -3.67
CA GLN A 115 9.93 10.19 -3.68
C GLN A 115 10.98 10.14 -2.56
N ARG A 116 10.57 9.85 -1.30
CA ARG A 116 11.51 9.77 -0.16
C ARG A 116 12.58 8.68 -0.34
N LEU A 117 12.22 7.54 -0.91
CA LEU A 117 13.19 6.50 -1.25
C LEU A 117 14.13 6.96 -2.38
N ALA A 118 13.65 7.72 -3.36
CA ALA A 118 14.51 8.27 -4.40
C ALA A 118 15.49 9.31 -3.83
N GLU A 119 15.10 10.09 -2.82
CA GLU A 119 16.00 10.99 -2.08
C GLU A 119 17.13 10.22 -1.36
N LEU A 120 16.89 8.96 -1.01
CA LEU A 120 17.90 8.04 -0.43
C LEU A 120 18.73 7.30 -1.48
N GLY A 121 18.55 7.57 -2.77
CA GLY A 121 19.39 7.03 -3.85
C GLY A 121 18.82 5.82 -4.58
N TYR A 122 17.55 5.46 -4.36
CA TYR A 122 16.87 4.39 -5.11
C TYR A 122 16.20 4.93 -6.38
N ILE A 123 16.02 4.08 -7.38
CA ILE A 123 15.02 4.31 -8.42
C ILE A 123 13.72 3.68 -7.92
N THR A 124 12.59 4.40 -7.98
CA THR A 124 11.34 3.89 -7.44
C THR A 124 10.20 4.01 -8.45
N ILE A 125 9.19 3.16 -8.31
CA ILE A 125 7.97 3.21 -9.11
C ILE A 125 6.75 3.10 -8.20
N ALA A 126 5.75 3.96 -8.44
CA ALA A 126 4.41 3.84 -7.90
C ALA A 126 3.41 3.95 -9.05
N ALA A 127 2.49 2.98 -9.16
CA ALA A 127 1.47 2.93 -10.20
C ALA A 127 0.06 3.05 -9.60
N ASP A 128 -0.89 3.54 -10.39
CA ASP A 128 -2.30 3.33 -10.10
C ASP A 128 -2.66 1.87 -10.41
N ALA A 129 -3.41 1.25 -9.54
CA ALA A 129 -3.89 -0.11 -9.77
C ALA A 129 -4.80 -0.18 -11.01
N ALA A 130 -4.83 -1.32 -11.67
CA ALA A 130 -5.82 -1.61 -12.69
C ALA A 130 -7.23 -1.27 -12.21
N TYR A 131 -8.07 -0.72 -13.07
CA TYR A 131 -9.44 -0.28 -12.79
C TYR A 131 -9.57 0.95 -11.88
N GLN A 132 -8.46 1.59 -11.45
CA GLN A 132 -8.46 2.73 -10.53
C GLN A 132 -7.57 3.88 -11.03
N GLY A 133 -7.79 5.10 -10.50
CA GLY A 133 -7.01 6.27 -10.85
C GLY A 133 -6.99 6.54 -12.36
N GLY A 134 -5.83 6.79 -12.90
CA GLY A 134 -5.59 6.96 -14.33
C GLY A 134 -5.43 5.66 -15.10
N SER A 135 -5.26 4.51 -14.42
CA SER A 135 -5.11 3.20 -15.08
C SER A 135 -6.40 2.71 -15.71
N GLY A 136 -6.27 1.91 -16.77
CA GLY A 136 -7.38 1.37 -17.55
C GLY A 136 -8.22 0.33 -16.81
N GLY A 137 -9.27 -0.12 -17.47
CA GLY A 137 -10.16 -1.18 -17.00
C GLY A 137 -11.59 -0.73 -16.74
N GLN A 138 -12.54 -1.59 -17.12
CA GLN A 138 -13.96 -1.41 -16.90
C GLN A 138 -14.61 -2.72 -16.40
N PRO A 139 -15.60 -2.64 -15.51
CA PRO A 139 -16.07 -1.41 -14.85
C PRO A 139 -14.99 -0.81 -13.94
N ARG A 140 -15.09 0.48 -13.63
CA ARG A 140 -14.14 1.12 -12.71
C ARG A 140 -14.26 0.50 -11.31
N SER A 141 -13.16 0.59 -10.55
CA SER A 141 -13.08 0.15 -9.16
C SER A 141 -13.36 -1.34 -8.94
N VAL A 142 -13.00 -2.19 -9.90
CA VAL A 142 -12.84 -3.62 -9.63
C VAL A 142 -11.64 -3.78 -8.70
N ASP A 143 -11.85 -4.35 -7.52
CA ASP A 143 -10.80 -4.56 -6.51
C ASP A 143 -10.73 -6.04 -6.17
N THR A 144 -9.91 -6.79 -6.91
CA THR A 144 -9.67 -8.21 -6.66
C THR A 144 -8.22 -8.45 -6.26
N PRO A 145 -7.95 -9.35 -5.32
CA PRO A 145 -6.58 -9.65 -4.90
C PRO A 145 -5.66 -10.05 -6.05
N ALA A 146 -6.17 -10.82 -7.01
CA ALA A 146 -5.39 -11.24 -8.16
C ALA A 146 -4.91 -10.04 -8.98
N ASN A 147 -5.78 -9.07 -9.28
CA ASN A 147 -5.39 -7.88 -10.02
C ASN A 147 -4.37 -7.03 -9.24
N ARG A 148 -4.59 -6.86 -7.94
CA ARG A 148 -3.70 -6.06 -7.09
C ARG A 148 -2.31 -6.67 -6.95
N ILE A 149 -2.22 -8.00 -6.90
CA ILE A 149 -0.94 -8.72 -6.89
C ILE A 149 -0.27 -8.60 -8.26
N GLU A 150 -1.04 -8.74 -9.33
CA GLU A 150 -0.55 -8.58 -10.70
C GLU A 150 -0.06 -7.17 -11.00
N ASP A 151 -0.70 -6.12 -10.46
CA ASP A 151 -0.21 -4.73 -10.55
C ASP A 151 1.20 -4.60 -9.96
N ILE A 152 1.51 -5.32 -8.88
CA ILE A 152 2.84 -5.33 -8.25
C ILE A 152 3.85 -6.05 -9.15
N HIS A 153 3.48 -7.19 -9.73
CA HIS A 153 4.32 -7.90 -10.71
C HIS A 153 4.57 -7.02 -11.95
N GLY A 154 3.54 -6.34 -12.46
CA GLY A 154 3.65 -5.42 -13.59
C GLY A 154 4.58 -4.23 -13.33
N MET A 155 4.54 -3.66 -12.12
CA MET A 155 5.53 -2.64 -11.73
C MET A 155 6.96 -3.21 -11.71
N ALA A 156 7.15 -4.44 -11.22
CA ALA A 156 8.45 -5.11 -11.22
C ALA A 156 8.94 -5.41 -12.66
N ASP A 157 8.05 -5.86 -13.54
CA ASP A 157 8.36 -6.09 -14.96
C ASP A 157 8.85 -4.82 -15.63
N PHE A 158 8.13 -3.71 -15.43
CA PHE A 158 8.49 -2.43 -16.03
C PHE A 158 9.80 -1.88 -15.48
N ILE A 159 9.95 -1.84 -14.13
CA ILE A 159 11.07 -1.15 -13.51
C ILE A 159 12.40 -1.90 -13.68
N THR A 160 12.40 -3.23 -13.78
CA THR A 160 13.63 -4.01 -14.02
C THR A 160 14.24 -3.73 -15.38
N GLY A 161 13.45 -3.30 -16.38
CA GLY A 161 13.91 -2.83 -17.69
C GLY A 161 14.26 -1.34 -17.76
N TYR A 162 13.99 -0.56 -16.69
CA TYR A 162 14.20 0.89 -16.71
C TYR A 162 15.70 1.25 -16.71
N PRO A 163 16.12 2.28 -17.49
CA PRO A 163 17.53 2.68 -17.54
C PRO A 163 18.13 2.93 -16.16
N GLY A 164 19.31 2.41 -15.90
CA GLY A 164 20.01 2.57 -14.63
C GLY A 164 19.60 1.60 -13.52
N VAL A 165 18.56 0.80 -13.68
CA VAL A 165 18.14 -0.17 -12.67
C VAL A 165 19.04 -1.40 -12.65
N ASP A 166 19.40 -1.84 -11.45
CA ASP A 166 19.99 -3.13 -11.18
C ASP A 166 18.88 -4.13 -10.80
N ALA A 167 18.52 -5.00 -11.75
CA ALA A 167 17.45 -5.98 -11.55
C ALA A 167 17.71 -6.97 -10.40
N GLU A 168 18.99 -7.17 -10.02
CA GLU A 168 19.34 -8.02 -8.88
C GLU A 168 19.20 -7.33 -7.51
N ARG A 169 18.82 -6.05 -7.50
CA ARG A 169 18.60 -5.26 -6.28
C ARG A 169 17.22 -4.60 -6.27
N LEU A 170 16.18 -5.42 -6.45
CA LEU A 170 14.78 -4.97 -6.43
C LEU A 170 14.17 -5.17 -5.04
N GLY A 171 13.67 -4.08 -4.45
CA GLY A 171 12.88 -4.08 -3.21
C GLY A 171 11.39 -3.89 -3.46
N LEU A 172 10.58 -4.22 -2.47
CA LEU A 172 9.13 -4.04 -2.48
C LEU A 172 8.67 -3.36 -1.19
N LEU A 173 7.96 -2.25 -1.31
CA LEU A 173 7.29 -1.56 -0.20
C LEU A 173 5.79 -1.57 -0.43
N GLY A 174 5.04 -2.17 0.49
CA GLY A 174 3.58 -2.13 0.47
C GLY A 174 3.00 -1.30 1.62
N ILE A 175 2.02 -0.45 1.33
CA ILE A 175 1.41 0.44 2.32
C ILE A 175 -0.05 0.05 2.50
N CYS A 176 -0.50 -0.16 3.74
CA CYS A 176 -1.87 -0.52 4.07
C CYS A 176 -2.34 -1.76 3.29
N GLY A 177 -3.40 -1.68 2.47
CA GLY A 177 -3.84 -2.76 1.58
C GLY A 177 -2.75 -3.19 0.60
N GLY A 178 -1.96 -2.25 0.07
CA GLY A 178 -0.77 -2.55 -0.72
C GLY A 178 0.23 -3.44 0.03
N GLY A 179 0.31 -3.32 1.37
CA GLY A 179 1.13 -4.20 2.21
C GLY A 179 0.69 -5.65 2.16
N GLY A 180 -0.61 -5.92 2.31
CA GLY A 180 -1.16 -7.28 2.21
C GLY A 180 -0.93 -7.91 0.83
N TYR A 181 -1.14 -7.14 -0.24
CA TYR A 181 -0.89 -7.61 -1.61
C TYR A 181 0.61 -7.78 -1.89
N SER A 182 1.47 -6.92 -1.34
CA SER A 182 2.93 -7.05 -1.45
C SER A 182 3.45 -8.32 -0.77
N LEU A 183 2.94 -8.67 0.41
CA LEU A 183 3.26 -9.96 1.03
C LEU A 183 2.89 -11.12 0.09
N SER A 184 1.69 -11.05 -0.54
CA SER A 184 1.26 -12.10 -1.46
C SER A 184 2.14 -12.18 -2.72
N ALA A 185 2.54 -11.05 -3.31
CA ALA A 185 3.46 -11.05 -4.45
C ALA A 185 4.83 -11.64 -4.08
N ALA A 186 5.38 -11.28 -2.93
CA ALA A 186 6.72 -11.72 -2.49
C ALA A 186 6.82 -13.23 -2.18
N LYS A 187 5.69 -13.90 -1.90
CA LYS A 187 5.68 -15.36 -1.69
C LYS A 187 6.27 -16.12 -2.87
N THR A 188 5.99 -15.67 -4.07
CA THR A 188 6.33 -16.37 -5.32
C THR A 188 7.30 -15.62 -6.20
N ASP A 189 7.28 -14.29 -6.23
CA ASP A 189 8.17 -13.48 -7.05
C ASP A 189 9.52 -13.25 -6.36
N LYS A 190 10.50 -14.07 -6.71
CA LYS A 190 11.85 -14.04 -6.13
C LYS A 190 12.77 -12.96 -6.72
N ARG A 191 12.25 -12.11 -7.63
CA ARG A 191 12.93 -10.89 -8.06
C ARG A 191 13.03 -9.89 -6.92
N PHE A 192 12.04 -9.84 -6.02
CA PHE A 192 12.12 -9.03 -4.81
C PHE A 192 13.14 -9.60 -3.84
N LYS A 193 14.19 -8.83 -3.54
CA LYS A 193 15.30 -9.23 -2.65
C LYS A 193 15.08 -8.78 -1.20
N ALA A 194 14.17 -7.85 -0.98
CA ALA A 194 13.73 -7.39 0.34
C ALA A 194 12.28 -6.90 0.25
N VAL A 195 11.53 -7.10 1.32
CA VAL A 195 10.11 -6.73 1.41
C VAL A 195 9.89 -5.88 2.65
N ALA A 196 9.18 -4.77 2.48
CA ALA A 196 8.76 -3.93 3.59
C ALA A 196 7.25 -3.66 3.54
N THR A 197 6.61 -3.55 4.70
CA THR A 197 5.22 -3.10 4.80
C THR A 197 5.07 -1.99 5.83
N LEU A 198 4.19 -1.03 5.54
CA LEU A 198 3.79 0.02 6.46
C LEU A 198 2.31 -0.17 6.81
N SER A 199 2.00 -0.35 8.10
CA SER A 199 0.62 -0.55 8.60
C SER A 199 -0.16 -1.52 7.73
N MET A 200 0.39 -2.72 7.51
CA MET A 200 -0.16 -3.74 6.61
C MET A 200 -1.64 -3.99 6.93
N PHE A 201 -2.47 -4.00 5.88
CA PHE A 201 -3.89 -4.24 5.99
C PHE A 201 -4.30 -5.50 5.22
N ASN A 202 -4.89 -6.46 5.93
CA ASN A 202 -5.39 -7.69 5.35
C ASN A 202 -6.80 -7.47 4.78
N SER A 203 -6.86 -7.01 3.53
CA SER A 203 -8.12 -6.67 2.85
C SER A 203 -9.12 -7.83 2.86
N GLY A 204 -8.66 -9.05 2.64
CA GLY A 204 -9.52 -10.23 2.62
C GLY A 204 -10.15 -10.52 3.98
N ARG A 205 -9.32 -10.58 5.04
CA ARG A 205 -9.82 -10.79 6.41
C ARG A 205 -10.85 -9.74 6.78
N VAL A 206 -10.55 -8.45 6.53
CA VAL A 206 -11.47 -7.37 6.88
C VAL A 206 -12.75 -7.41 6.05
N ARG A 207 -12.68 -7.70 4.75
CA ARG A 207 -13.89 -7.84 3.92
C ARG A 207 -14.73 -9.04 4.32
N ARG A 208 -14.10 -10.12 4.78
CA ARG A 208 -14.77 -11.33 5.27
C ARG A 208 -15.32 -11.16 6.68
N ASN A 209 -14.50 -10.78 7.62
CA ASN A 209 -14.81 -10.82 9.05
C ASN A 209 -15.27 -9.47 9.62
N GLY A 210 -15.08 -8.37 8.89
CA GLY A 210 -15.13 -7.02 9.43
C GLY A 210 -13.82 -6.61 10.10
N PHE A 211 -13.64 -5.32 10.32
CA PHE A 211 -12.49 -4.81 11.07
C PHE A 211 -12.57 -5.31 12.52
N SER A 212 -11.47 -5.82 13.05
CA SER A 212 -11.41 -6.50 14.36
C SER A 212 -12.43 -7.65 14.50
N ASP A 213 -12.71 -8.36 13.39
CA ASP A 213 -13.64 -9.48 13.32
C ASP A 213 -15.09 -9.12 13.75
N SER A 214 -15.50 -7.85 13.57
CA SER A 214 -16.77 -7.29 14.06
C SER A 214 -18.01 -7.73 13.27
N GLN A 215 -17.88 -8.43 12.14
CA GLN A 215 -18.98 -8.74 11.21
C GLN A 215 -19.08 -10.24 10.87
N LEU A 216 -18.69 -11.12 11.78
CA LEU A 216 -18.74 -12.57 11.55
C LEU A 216 -20.15 -13.09 11.26
N ALA A 217 -21.17 -12.56 11.98
CA ALA A 217 -22.56 -12.98 11.83
C ALA A 217 -23.17 -12.66 10.45
N THR A 218 -22.60 -11.71 9.69
CA THR A 218 -23.14 -11.26 8.41
C THR A 218 -22.40 -11.80 7.18
N ILE A 219 -21.42 -12.69 7.37
CA ILE A 219 -20.58 -13.22 6.28
C ILE A 219 -21.44 -13.79 5.15
N GLN A 220 -22.37 -14.71 5.47
CA GLN A 220 -23.19 -15.38 4.46
C GLN A 220 -24.12 -14.41 3.72
N GLN A 221 -24.67 -13.43 4.43
CA GLN A 221 -25.49 -12.38 3.81
C GLN A 221 -24.69 -11.55 2.81
N ARG A 222 -23.46 -11.15 3.16
CA ARG A 222 -22.60 -10.36 2.27
C ARG A 222 -22.12 -11.17 1.07
N LEU A 223 -21.85 -12.46 1.23
CA LEU A 223 -21.54 -13.38 0.11
C LEU A 223 -22.73 -13.48 -0.84
N LYS A 224 -23.95 -13.60 -0.30
CA LYS A 224 -25.16 -13.60 -1.14
C LYS A 224 -25.31 -12.29 -1.91
N GLN A 225 -25.15 -11.14 -1.25
CA GLN A 225 -25.20 -9.82 -1.89
C GLN A 225 -24.17 -9.70 -3.03
N ALA A 226 -22.94 -10.19 -2.82
CA ALA A 226 -21.91 -10.18 -3.84
C ALA A 226 -22.27 -11.08 -5.04
N SER A 227 -22.85 -12.26 -4.79
CA SER A 227 -23.32 -13.18 -5.83
C SER A 227 -24.47 -12.57 -6.64
N ASP A 228 -25.46 -11.96 -5.96
CA ASP A 228 -26.59 -11.30 -6.61
C ASP A 228 -26.11 -10.11 -7.45
N ALA A 229 -25.16 -9.30 -6.94
CA ALA A 229 -24.55 -8.18 -7.67
C ALA A 229 -23.85 -8.66 -8.94
N ARG A 230 -23.11 -9.79 -8.89
CA ARG A 230 -22.49 -10.37 -10.06
C ARG A 230 -23.51 -10.88 -11.06
N ALA A 231 -24.55 -11.57 -10.62
CA ALA A 231 -25.63 -12.05 -11.48
C ALA A 231 -26.33 -10.89 -12.20
N GLN A 232 -26.66 -9.82 -11.47
CA GLN A 232 -27.24 -8.60 -12.03
C GLN A 232 -26.32 -7.96 -13.09
N GLN A 233 -25.04 -7.84 -12.81
CA GLN A 233 -24.06 -7.29 -13.74
C GLN A 233 -23.98 -8.12 -15.02
N MET A 234 -23.93 -9.45 -14.91
CA MET A 234 -23.87 -10.36 -16.06
C MET A 234 -25.15 -10.35 -16.90
N ALA A 235 -26.30 -10.03 -16.30
CA ALA A 235 -27.56 -9.82 -17.01
C ALA A 235 -27.67 -8.44 -17.68
N GLY A 236 -26.60 -7.64 -17.68
CA GLY A 236 -26.60 -6.29 -18.26
C GLY A 236 -27.22 -5.22 -17.36
N GLY A 237 -27.48 -5.55 -16.08
CA GLY A 237 -28.01 -4.61 -15.09
C GLY A 237 -26.96 -3.64 -14.55
N LYS A 238 -27.41 -2.72 -13.71
CA LYS A 238 -26.55 -1.70 -13.09
C LYS A 238 -25.46 -2.36 -12.21
N ILE A 239 -24.23 -1.88 -12.35
CA ILE A 239 -23.13 -2.29 -11.48
C ILE A 239 -23.34 -1.72 -10.09
N LEU A 240 -23.31 -2.59 -9.08
CA LEU A 240 -23.41 -2.21 -7.69
C LEU A 240 -22.02 -1.99 -7.08
N TYR A 241 -21.91 -0.98 -6.23
CA TYR A 241 -20.69 -0.63 -5.53
C TYR A 241 -20.88 -0.74 -4.03
N SER A 242 -19.84 -1.17 -3.34
CA SER A 242 -19.69 -1.16 -1.89
C SER A 242 -18.65 -0.10 -1.50
N GLY A 243 -18.74 0.41 -0.27
CA GLY A 243 -17.95 1.54 0.21
C GLY A 243 -18.57 2.88 -0.19
N ASP A 244 -18.47 3.85 0.71
CA ASP A 244 -18.96 5.21 0.48
C ASP A 244 -17.81 6.15 0.11
N ALA A 245 -18.12 7.12 -0.75
CA ALA A 245 -17.19 8.17 -1.12
C ALA A 245 -17.61 9.54 -0.53
N ASP A 246 -18.90 9.75 -0.27
CA ASP A 246 -19.44 11.06 0.09
C ASP A 246 -20.05 11.00 1.50
N MET A 247 -19.21 10.89 2.53
CA MET A 247 -19.63 10.97 3.93
C MET A 247 -19.56 12.40 4.43
N THR A 248 -20.56 12.81 5.24
CA THR A 248 -20.50 14.08 5.98
C THR A 248 -19.48 13.98 7.13
N ASP A 249 -19.08 15.14 7.66
CA ASP A 249 -18.13 15.16 8.79
C ASP A 249 -18.71 14.47 10.03
N GLU A 250 -20.03 14.57 10.26
CA GLU A 250 -20.73 13.86 11.34
C GLU A 250 -20.70 12.35 11.13
N GLN A 251 -20.90 11.89 9.90
CA GLN A 251 -20.82 10.46 9.56
C GLN A 251 -19.41 9.93 9.74
N ILE A 252 -18.39 10.69 9.34
CA ILE A 252 -16.98 10.33 9.54
C ILE A 252 -16.66 10.25 11.03
N ALA A 253 -17.09 11.25 11.83
CA ALA A 253 -16.87 11.27 13.27
C ALA A 253 -17.56 10.09 13.99
N ALA A 254 -18.69 9.60 13.47
CA ALA A 254 -19.42 8.47 14.01
C ALA A 254 -18.82 7.10 13.64
N LEU A 255 -17.81 7.02 12.77
CA LEU A 255 -17.16 5.75 12.43
C LEU A 255 -16.51 5.13 13.67
N PRO A 256 -16.67 3.81 13.87
CA PRO A 256 -16.26 3.16 15.13
C PRO A 256 -14.75 3.03 15.29
N PHE A 257 -13.98 3.12 14.20
CA PHE A 257 -12.54 2.88 14.20
C PHE A 257 -11.76 4.13 13.76
N GLU A 258 -10.69 4.44 14.50
CA GLU A 258 -9.84 5.59 14.26
C GLU A 258 -9.20 5.55 12.86
N MET A 259 -8.75 4.38 12.42
CA MET A 259 -8.19 4.20 11.08
C MET A 259 -9.15 4.66 9.98
N TYR A 260 -10.46 4.38 10.11
CA TYR A 260 -11.43 4.83 9.12
C TYR A 260 -11.65 6.34 9.18
N ARG A 261 -11.78 6.93 10.39
CA ARG A 261 -11.89 8.39 10.54
C ARG A 261 -10.71 9.11 9.90
N GLN A 262 -9.49 8.72 10.25
CA GLN A 262 -8.27 9.28 9.68
C GLN A 262 -8.14 9.01 8.17
N GLY A 263 -8.56 7.84 7.70
CA GLY A 263 -8.57 7.51 6.29
C GLY A 263 -9.51 8.42 5.49
N TYR A 264 -10.71 8.66 5.96
CA TYR A 264 -11.63 9.60 5.31
C TYR A 264 -11.09 11.03 5.36
N GLU A 265 -10.56 11.50 6.50
CA GLU A 265 -9.90 12.80 6.60
C GLU A 265 -8.76 12.95 5.59
N TYR A 266 -7.91 11.94 5.44
CA TYR A 266 -6.82 11.95 4.49
C TYR A 266 -7.32 11.99 3.04
N TYR A 267 -8.16 11.04 2.64
CA TYR A 267 -8.50 10.81 1.24
C TYR A 267 -9.56 11.77 0.68
N TRP A 268 -10.39 12.38 1.53
CA TRP A 268 -11.47 13.28 1.09
C TRP A 268 -11.31 14.73 1.55
N ARG A 269 -10.40 15.02 2.48
CA ARG A 269 -10.19 16.37 3.00
C ARG A 269 -8.78 16.87 2.72
N THR A 270 -7.81 16.36 3.48
CA THR A 270 -6.47 16.94 3.52
C THR A 270 -5.61 16.59 2.31
N HIS A 271 -5.74 15.39 1.75
CA HIS A 271 -4.96 14.89 0.62
C HIS A 271 -5.87 14.33 -0.49
N ALA A 272 -7.02 14.96 -0.70
CA ALA A 272 -7.99 14.52 -1.69
C ALA A 272 -7.39 14.52 -3.10
N HIS A 273 -7.65 13.46 -3.86
CA HIS A 273 -7.31 13.35 -5.26
C HIS A 273 -8.49 12.73 -6.03
N PRO A 274 -8.85 13.24 -7.22
CA PRO A 274 -10.04 12.78 -7.94
C PRO A 274 -9.97 11.31 -8.39
N GLY A 275 -8.76 10.75 -8.47
CA GLY A 275 -8.55 9.33 -8.82
C GLY A 275 -8.70 8.37 -7.64
N SER A 276 -8.70 8.88 -6.38
CA SER A 276 -8.84 8.02 -5.20
C SER A 276 -10.30 7.72 -4.88
N THR A 277 -10.57 6.52 -4.33
CA THR A 277 -11.92 6.12 -3.95
C THR A 277 -11.89 4.93 -3.01
N PHE A 278 -12.80 4.89 -2.03
CA PHE A 278 -13.05 3.68 -1.24
C PHE A 278 -14.15 2.80 -1.83
N LYS A 279 -14.77 3.22 -2.94
CA LYS A 279 -15.74 2.40 -3.66
C LYS A 279 -15.04 1.27 -4.40
N TYR A 280 -15.65 0.10 -4.36
CA TYR A 280 -15.28 -1.05 -5.18
C TYR A 280 -16.54 -1.78 -5.63
N THR A 281 -16.49 -2.51 -6.75
CA THR A 281 -17.65 -3.26 -7.21
C THR A 281 -18.07 -4.29 -6.17
N THR A 282 -19.35 -4.38 -5.84
CA THR A 282 -19.84 -5.32 -4.82
C THR A 282 -19.50 -6.78 -5.19
N SER A 283 -19.50 -7.10 -6.49
CA SER A 283 -19.07 -8.40 -7.00
C SER A 283 -17.60 -8.75 -6.67
N SER A 284 -16.72 -7.77 -6.43
CA SER A 284 -15.33 -7.99 -6.00
C SER A 284 -15.23 -8.71 -4.65
N LEU A 285 -16.29 -8.63 -3.81
CA LEU A 285 -16.31 -9.34 -2.53
C LEU A 285 -16.21 -10.87 -2.70
N LEU A 286 -16.60 -11.44 -3.83
CA LEU A 286 -16.45 -12.88 -4.09
C LEU A 286 -14.98 -13.31 -4.04
N GLU A 287 -14.08 -12.48 -4.53
CA GLU A 287 -12.64 -12.74 -4.52
C GLU A 287 -11.98 -12.23 -3.22
N LEU A 288 -12.37 -11.04 -2.76
CA LEU A 288 -11.83 -10.45 -1.54
C LEU A 288 -12.12 -11.33 -0.31
N MET A 289 -13.36 -11.81 -0.13
CA MET A 289 -13.74 -12.55 1.06
C MET A 289 -13.14 -13.96 1.15
N ARG A 290 -12.69 -14.54 0.04
CA ARG A 290 -12.01 -15.84 0.04
C ARG A 290 -10.50 -15.73 0.24
N TRP A 291 -9.91 -14.55 0.03
CA TRP A 291 -8.47 -14.32 0.11
C TRP A 291 -8.03 -13.92 1.53
N ASP A 292 -6.79 -14.26 1.87
CA ASP A 292 -6.13 -13.79 3.09
C ASP A 292 -4.65 -13.49 2.81
N ALA A 293 -4.18 -12.33 3.26
CA ALA A 293 -2.80 -11.91 3.05
C ALA A 293 -1.79 -12.86 3.73
N THR A 294 -2.22 -13.58 4.77
CA THR A 294 -1.37 -14.47 5.56
C THR A 294 -1.35 -15.91 5.05
N ASP A 295 -2.20 -16.26 4.06
CA ASP A 295 -2.17 -17.60 3.46
C ASP A 295 -0.80 -17.87 2.83
N GLN A 296 -0.14 -18.96 3.20
CA GLN A 296 1.17 -19.36 2.71
C GLN A 296 2.27 -18.29 2.89
N ILE A 297 2.16 -17.44 3.90
CA ILE A 297 3.12 -16.34 4.15
C ILE A 297 4.51 -16.88 4.53
N GLU A 298 4.62 -18.12 4.98
CA GLU A 298 5.87 -18.82 5.25
C GLU A 298 6.74 -19.02 3.99
N LEU A 299 6.18 -18.84 2.78
CA LEU A 299 6.94 -18.85 1.52
C LEU A 299 7.80 -17.59 1.32
N ILE A 300 7.61 -16.55 2.13
CA ILE A 300 8.49 -15.38 2.13
C ILE A 300 9.80 -15.76 2.83
N GLU A 301 10.88 -15.84 2.07
CA GLU A 301 12.23 -16.11 2.57
C GLU A 301 13.12 -14.86 2.57
N GLN A 302 12.68 -13.82 1.85
CA GLN A 302 13.39 -12.55 1.76
C GLN A 302 13.43 -11.86 3.12
N PRO A 303 14.43 -11.00 3.39
CA PRO A 303 14.39 -10.07 4.50
C PRO A 303 13.06 -9.29 4.52
N LEU A 304 12.38 -9.31 5.67
CA LEU A 304 11.04 -8.76 5.85
C LEU A 304 11.03 -7.71 6.96
N LEU A 305 10.71 -6.46 6.61
CA LEU A 305 10.49 -5.38 7.55
C LEU A 305 9.01 -5.04 7.63
N MET A 306 8.41 -5.13 8.83
CA MET A 306 7.02 -4.74 9.03
C MET A 306 6.93 -3.61 10.06
N ILE A 307 6.41 -2.45 9.63
CA ILE A 307 6.29 -1.26 10.47
C ILE A 307 4.81 -0.97 10.68
N ALA A 308 4.42 -0.78 11.95
CA ALA A 308 3.07 -0.33 12.32
C ALA A 308 3.12 0.56 13.56
N GLY A 309 2.16 1.47 13.67
CA GLY A 309 2.01 2.28 14.88
C GLY A 309 1.64 1.41 16.08
N SER A 310 2.31 1.61 17.22
CA SER A 310 2.05 0.82 18.44
C SER A 310 0.65 1.04 19.04
N LYS A 311 -0.04 2.09 18.64
CA LYS A 311 -1.42 2.40 19.04
C LYS A 311 -2.40 2.32 17.87
N ALA A 312 -1.94 1.87 16.68
CA ALA A 312 -2.83 1.72 15.53
C ALA A 312 -3.83 0.60 15.81
N ASP A 313 -5.10 0.87 15.57
CA ASP A 313 -6.17 -0.12 15.70
C ASP A 313 -6.04 -1.27 14.68
N SER A 314 -5.25 -1.09 13.61
CA SER A 314 -4.87 -2.11 12.63
C SER A 314 -3.62 -2.94 13.01
N LEU A 315 -2.96 -2.69 14.15
CA LEU A 315 -1.70 -3.35 14.57
C LEU A 315 -1.81 -4.87 14.57
N TYR A 316 -2.95 -5.41 15.00
CA TYR A 316 -3.18 -6.86 15.08
C TYR A 316 -2.95 -7.60 13.75
N MET A 317 -3.19 -6.95 12.61
CA MET A 317 -2.96 -7.55 11.29
C MET A 317 -1.46 -7.69 11.00
N THR A 318 -0.68 -6.68 11.37
CA THR A 318 0.78 -6.71 11.23
C THR A 318 1.40 -7.76 12.16
N GLU A 319 0.96 -7.82 13.43
CA GLU A 319 1.44 -8.80 14.41
C GLU A 319 1.12 -10.24 13.97
N ASP A 320 -0.10 -10.49 13.48
CA ASP A 320 -0.50 -11.81 12.96
C ASP A 320 0.34 -12.24 11.75
N ALA A 321 0.50 -11.35 10.78
CA ALA A 321 1.32 -11.65 9.59
C ALA A 321 2.80 -11.85 9.95
N PHE A 322 3.35 -11.01 10.83
CA PHE A 322 4.73 -11.16 11.31
C PHE A 322 4.97 -12.48 12.02
N ALA A 323 4.05 -12.90 12.89
CA ALA A 323 4.16 -14.18 13.58
C ALA A 323 4.16 -15.36 12.60
N LYS A 324 3.31 -15.33 11.58
CA LYS A 324 3.14 -16.40 10.58
C LYS A 324 4.25 -16.43 9.52
N ALA A 325 4.97 -15.34 9.27
CA ALA A 325 6.04 -15.27 8.26
C ALA A 325 7.31 -16.00 8.72
N THR A 326 7.20 -17.30 8.95
CA THR A 326 8.25 -18.16 9.52
C THR A 326 9.40 -18.46 8.56
N GLY A 327 9.18 -18.32 7.25
CA GLY A 327 10.23 -18.47 6.23
C GLY A 327 11.23 -17.30 6.22
N ALA A 328 10.81 -16.10 6.61
CA ALA A 328 11.68 -14.93 6.67
C ALA A 328 12.64 -15.05 7.87
N LYS A 329 13.89 -15.44 7.58
CA LYS A 329 14.95 -15.63 8.61
C LYS A 329 15.42 -14.32 9.22
N ASN A 330 15.27 -13.22 8.50
CA ASN A 330 15.64 -11.87 8.92
C ASN A 330 14.38 -11.00 8.88
N LYS A 331 13.76 -10.83 10.03
CA LYS A 331 12.52 -10.04 10.18
C LYS A 331 12.47 -9.31 11.52
#